data_6f3a1dc48b962ae6360cfe565dc7d584
#
_entry.id   6f3a1dc48b962ae6360cfe565dc7d584
#
_cell.length_a   1.000
_cell.length_b   1.000
_cell.length_c   1.000
_cell.angle_alpha   90.00
_cell.angle_beta   90.00
_cell.angle_gamma   90.00
#
_symmetry.space_group_name_H-M   'P 1'
#
loop_
_entity.id
_entity.type
_entity.pdbx_description
1 polymer ?
#
loop_
_entity_poly.entity_id
_entity_poly.type
_entity_poly.pdbx_seq_one_letter_code
_entity_poly.pdbx_strand_id
1 'polypeptide(L)'
;KNTRLIIGDHHSTSGYAVPKQELSEVGINIDNENEFKEVIKSNTHDEAIRDIIEGRADVAPVSSVNLEENIRSGNLDPAQIRIIHRSKDIPGAPLVFQKSLSKEVKKHIQGLVLNAHETIEVGGYGGLMEKYVSPEEGREALLESYLYNQWGWKTITSICSFMLVMGLIIIDLEVKPIDLLSNTFAYLGDVLNRMMPPDFSGILSLLRSMVETIEIAVLGTLIAVTLSVPVGLFSARNLAPNYPIYIISRVITVFFRSIPEFIMAMILVIAIGFGAMPGVLALGFHTMGFLAKFYAEDIEHVNSGPIEALNSIGATRAQSISFAVFPQILPSFVGNNLYILDRNIRMATMLGIVGAGGIGYELQSSFRMFNYPRVSAIIIVIFVTIFVIDMISSEIRKKVQ
;
A
#
# COMPACT_ATOMS: atom_id res chain seq x y z
N LYS A 1 12.13 -36.65 -3.74
CA LYS A 1 13.13 -35.96 -2.90
C LYS A 1 14.60 -36.08 -3.40
N ASN A 2 14.85 -36.82 -4.45
CA ASN A 2 16.23 -37.01 -4.97
C ASN A 2 16.33 -36.47 -6.43
N THR A 3 15.38 -35.68 -6.90
CA THR A 3 15.28 -35.21 -8.27
C THR A 3 15.65 -33.73 -8.35
N ARG A 4 16.50 -33.38 -9.31
CA ARG A 4 16.81 -31.98 -9.65
C ARG A 4 15.80 -31.52 -10.69
N LEU A 5 15.01 -30.50 -10.32
CA LEU A 5 13.94 -29.94 -11.18
C LEU A 5 14.40 -28.62 -11.77
N ILE A 6 14.23 -28.44 -13.08
CA ILE A 6 14.28 -27.12 -13.70
C ILE A 6 12.89 -26.49 -13.65
N ILE A 7 12.83 -25.18 -13.40
CA ILE A 7 11.64 -24.38 -13.57
C ILE A 7 11.96 -23.15 -14.45
N GLY A 8 11.01 -22.73 -15.26
CA GLY A 8 11.10 -21.48 -16.01
C GLY A 8 10.86 -20.25 -15.15
N ASP A 9 10.90 -19.07 -15.79
CA ASP A 9 10.50 -17.82 -15.14
C ASP A 9 9.08 -17.91 -14.60
N HIS A 10 8.80 -17.24 -13.46
CA HIS A 10 7.48 -17.23 -12.80
C HIS A 10 6.35 -16.69 -13.69
N HIS A 11 6.67 -15.92 -14.73
CA HIS A 11 5.73 -15.44 -15.75
C HIS A 11 5.59 -16.37 -16.94
N SER A 12 6.36 -17.46 -17.00
CA SER A 12 6.26 -18.45 -18.06
C SER A 12 5.07 -19.39 -17.85
N THR A 13 4.16 -19.43 -18.81
CA THR A 13 2.99 -20.32 -18.78
C THR A 13 3.43 -21.79 -18.84
N SER A 14 4.22 -22.16 -19.84
CA SER A 14 4.66 -23.54 -20.09
C SER A 14 5.82 -23.98 -19.21
N GLY A 15 6.69 -23.04 -18.78
CA GLY A 15 7.86 -23.34 -17.97
C GLY A 15 7.61 -23.33 -16.46
N TYR A 16 6.52 -22.69 -15.99
CA TYR A 16 6.25 -22.57 -14.56
C TYR A 16 4.78 -22.74 -14.20
N ALA A 17 3.87 -21.96 -14.76
CA ALA A 17 2.50 -21.88 -14.25
C ALA A 17 1.70 -23.18 -14.44
N VAL A 18 1.72 -23.77 -15.65
CA VAL A 18 1.05 -25.04 -15.93
C VAL A 18 1.71 -26.20 -15.18
N PRO A 19 3.04 -26.38 -15.22
CA PRO A 19 3.71 -27.40 -14.40
C PRO A 19 3.42 -27.29 -12.90
N LYS A 20 3.37 -26.07 -12.36
CA LYS A 20 3.02 -25.84 -10.97
C LYS A 20 1.63 -26.36 -10.62
N GLN A 21 0.66 -26.05 -11.47
CA GLN A 21 -0.71 -26.48 -11.27
C GLN A 21 -0.81 -28.01 -11.33
N GLU A 22 -0.34 -28.63 -12.43
CA GLU A 22 -0.49 -30.06 -12.64
C GLU A 22 0.26 -30.90 -11.61
N LEU A 23 1.45 -30.46 -11.17
CA LEU A 23 2.18 -31.11 -10.09
C LEU A 23 1.47 -30.94 -8.74
N SER A 24 0.81 -29.80 -8.51
CA SER A 24 0.02 -29.58 -7.29
C SER A 24 -1.20 -30.51 -7.19
N GLU A 25 -1.80 -30.90 -8.30
CA GLU A 25 -2.91 -31.85 -8.36
C GLU A 25 -2.51 -33.26 -7.89
N VAL A 26 -1.24 -33.61 -8.06
CA VAL A 26 -0.67 -34.89 -7.57
C VAL A 26 0.06 -34.71 -6.24
N GLY A 27 -0.12 -33.57 -5.55
CA GLY A 27 0.42 -33.31 -4.22
C GLY A 27 1.88 -32.89 -4.18
N ILE A 28 2.48 -32.49 -5.31
CA ILE A 28 3.86 -31.99 -5.40
C ILE A 28 3.83 -30.47 -5.49
N ASN A 29 4.51 -29.81 -4.58
CA ASN A 29 4.63 -28.33 -4.58
C ASN A 29 6.00 -27.90 -5.08
N ILE A 30 6.08 -27.32 -6.28
CA ILE A 30 7.34 -26.88 -6.89
C ILE A 30 7.99 -25.68 -6.18
N ASP A 31 7.23 -24.94 -5.38
CA ASP A 31 7.76 -23.83 -4.57
C ASP A 31 8.36 -24.33 -3.24
N ASN A 32 8.16 -25.58 -2.90
CA ASN A 32 8.74 -26.19 -1.71
C ASN A 32 10.09 -26.85 -2.04
N GLU A 33 11.16 -26.12 -1.86
CA GLU A 33 12.52 -26.60 -2.14
C GLU A 33 12.88 -27.92 -1.43
N ASN A 34 12.21 -28.26 -0.34
CA ASN A 34 12.45 -29.52 0.39
C ASN A 34 11.90 -30.79 -0.31
N GLU A 35 11.09 -30.64 -1.34
CA GLU A 35 10.54 -31.75 -2.11
C GLU A 35 11.49 -32.24 -3.19
N PHE A 36 12.45 -31.41 -3.59
CA PHE A 36 13.44 -31.68 -4.62
C PHE A 36 14.84 -31.69 -4.01
N LYS A 37 15.77 -32.32 -4.70
CA LYS A 37 17.19 -32.26 -4.34
C LYS A 37 17.76 -30.85 -4.62
N GLU A 38 17.29 -30.25 -5.71
CA GLU A 38 17.68 -28.94 -6.18
C GLU A 38 16.61 -28.41 -7.14
N VAL A 39 16.32 -27.12 -7.09
CA VAL A 39 15.46 -26.42 -8.05
C VAL A 39 16.31 -25.41 -8.82
N ILE A 40 16.47 -25.64 -10.12
CA ILE A 40 17.30 -24.83 -11.01
C ILE A 40 16.38 -23.93 -11.82
N LYS A 41 16.69 -22.63 -11.89
CA LYS A 41 15.96 -21.68 -12.74
C LYS A 41 16.62 -21.59 -14.11
N SER A 42 15.80 -21.74 -15.15
CA SER A 42 16.19 -21.54 -16.56
C SER A 42 15.42 -20.38 -17.17
N ASN A 43 16.11 -19.57 -17.97
CA ASN A 43 15.47 -18.42 -18.62
C ASN A 43 14.82 -18.80 -19.95
N THR A 44 15.21 -19.90 -20.56
CA THR A 44 14.70 -20.34 -21.86
C THR A 44 14.43 -21.85 -21.87
N HIS A 45 13.52 -22.30 -22.74
CA HIS A 45 13.27 -23.73 -22.95
C HIS A 45 14.48 -24.46 -23.55
N ASP A 46 15.26 -23.77 -24.39
CA ASP A 46 16.46 -24.35 -25.00
C ASP A 46 17.56 -24.58 -23.97
N GLU A 47 17.71 -23.67 -23.01
CA GLU A 47 18.62 -23.86 -21.88
C GLU A 47 18.17 -25.03 -21.02
N ALA A 48 16.89 -25.15 -20.71
CA ALA A 48 16.33 -26.26 -19.97
C ALA A 48 16.55 -27.61 -20.65
N ILE A 49 16.38 -27.69 -21.98
CA ILE A 49 16.67 -28.90 -22.78
C ILE A 49 18.16 -29.25 -22.69
N ARG A 50 19.04 -28.27 -22.83
CA ARG A 50 20.48 -28.48 -22.75
C ARG A 50 20.92 -28.99 -21.37
N ASP A 51 20.35 -28.45 -20.30
CA ASP A 51 20.65 -28.85 -18.94
C ASP A 51 20.25 -30.31 -18.65
N ILE A 52 19.15 -30.78 -19.25
CA ILE A 52 18.76 -32.20 -19.20
C ILE A 52 19.76 -33.07 -19.94
N ILE A 53 20.16 -32.71 -21.17
CA ILE A 53 21.11 -33.48 -22.00
C ILE A 53 22.48 -33.57 -21.32
N GLU A 54 22.94 -32.46 -20.74
CA GLU A 54 24.21 -32.40 -20.03
C GLU A 54 24.19 -33.04 -18.62
N GLY A 55 23.02 -33.54 -18.19
CA GLY A 55 22.86 -34.19 -16.90
C GLY A 55 22.94 -33.25 -15.70
N ARG A 56 22.72 -31.93 -15.92
CA ARG A 56 22.65 -30.93 -14.83
C ARG A 56 21.34 -31.02 -14.06
N ALA A 57 20.26 -31.44 -14.73
CA ALA A 57 18.97 -31.66 -14.12
C ALA A 57 18.36 -33.00 -14.53
N ASP A 58 17.35 -33.44 -13.83
CA ASP A 58 16.70 -34.73 -14.02
C ASP A 58 15.33 -34.57 -14.69
N VAL A 59 14.63 -33.44 -14.48
CA VAL A 59 13.30 -33.12 -15.01
C VAL A 59 13.22 -31.63 -15.35
N ALA A 60 12.59 -31.31 -16.48
CA ALA A 60 12.32 -29.95 -16.91
C ALA A 60 10.96 -29.84 -17.61
N PRO A 61 10.14 -28.81 -17.32
CA PRO A 61 8.99 -28.44 -18.13
C PRO A 61 9.48 -27.67 -19.37
N VAL A 62 9.07 -28.12 -20.53
CA VAL A 62 9.49 -27.54 -21.81
C VAL A 62 8.26 -27.37 -22.70
N SER A 63 8.18 -26.28 -23.43
CA SER A 63 7.18 -26.10 -24.48
C SER A 63 7.33 -27.18 -25.54
N SER A 64 6.24 -27.82 -25.94
CA SER A 64 6.23 -28.82 -27.02
C SER A 64 6.80 -28.26 -28.32
N VAL A 65 6.52 -27.00 -28.60
CA VAL A 65 7.01 -26.26 -29.76
C VAL A 65 8.55 -26.18 -29.80
N ASN A 66 9.15 -25.73 -28.68
CA ASN A 66 10.61 -25.64 -28.58
C ASN A 66 11.27 -27.03 -28.61
N LEU A 67 10.63 -28.03 -28.00
CA LEU A 67 11.14 -29.41 -28.03
C LEU A 67 11.20 -29.95 -29.46
N GLU A 68 10.12 -29.83 -30.24
CA GLU A 68 10.08 -30.33 -31.59
C GLU A 68 10.98 -29.55 -32.54
N GLU A 69 11.12 -28.23 -32.34
CA GLU A 69 12.06 -27.42 -33.12
C GLU A 69 13.51 -27.87 -32.89
N ASN A 70 13.92 -28.16 -31.67
CA ASN A 70 15.25 -28.69 -31.35
C ASN A 70 15.47 -30.10 -31.96
N ILE A 71 14.47 -30.95 -32.00
CA ILE A 71 14.55 -32.26 -32.67
C ILE A 71 14.68 -32.08 -34.17
N ARG A 72 13.84 -31.23 -34.81
CA ARG A 72 13.83 -31.01 -36.25
C ARG A 72 15.13 -30.35 -36.73
N SER A 73 15.68 -29.43 -35.98
CA SER A 73 16.96 -28.76 -36.30
C SER A 73 18.19 -29.64 -36.04
N GLY A 74 18.01 -30.83 -35.48
CA GLY A 74 19.10 -31.76 -35.15
C GLY A 74 19.89 -31.38 -33.91
N ASN A 75 19.43 -30.40 -33.14
CA ASN A 75 20.07 -29.99 -31.88
C ASN A 75 19.77 -30.94 -30.73
N LEU A 76 18.75 -31.80 -30.87
CA LEU A 76 18.33 -32.77 -29.87
C LEU A 76 18.04 -34.12 -30.55
N ASP A 77 18.74 -35.18 -30.10
CA ASP A 77 18.36 -36.55 -30.43
C ASP A 77 17.23 -37.01 -29.52
N PRO A 78 16.07 -37.40 -30.09
CA PRO A 78 14.92 -37.89 -29.27
C PRO A 78 15.25 -39.06 -28.36
N ALA A 79 16.30 -39.84 -28.67
CA ALA A 79 16.75 -40.94 -27.85
C ALA A 79 17.40 -40.51 -26.53
N GLN A 80 17.80 -39.26 -26.40
CA GLN A 80 18.47 -38.71 -25.20
C GLN A 80 17.49 -38.25 -24.12
N ILE A 81 16.21 -38.13 -24.47
CA ILE A 81 15.17 -37.64 -23.53
C ILE A 81 13.99 -38.60 -23.45
N ARG A 82 13.23 -38.48 -22.39
CA ARG A 82 11.95 -39.18 -22.22
C ARG A 82 10.86 -38.18 -21.81
N ILE A 83 9.79 -38.09 -22.59
CA ILE A 83 8.61 -37.33 -22.19
C ILE A 83 7.87 -38.16 -21.13
N ILE A 84 7.74 -37.61 -19.93
CA ILE A 84 7.07 -38.26 -18.80
C ILE A 84 5.60 -37.83 -18.64
N HIS A 85 5.25 -36.65 -19.15
CA HIS A 85 3.92 -36.09 -19.07
C HIS A 85 3.71 -35.07 -20.20
N ARG A 86 2.46 -34.93 -20.69
CA ARG A 86 2.02 -33.86 -21.57
C ARG A 86 0.84 -33.15 -20.91
N SER A 87 0.94 -31.82 -20.79
CA SER A 87 -0.19 -30.99 -20.30
C SER A 87 -1.34 -30.95 -21.31
N LYS A 88 -2.47 -30.38 -20.90
CA LYS A 88 -3.49 -29.90 -21.83
C LYS A 88 -2.92 -28.82 -22.75
N ASP A 89 -3.58 -28.57 -23.87
CA ASP A 89 -3.15 -27.55 -24.81
C ASP A 89 -3.14 -26.17 -24.17
N ILE A 90 -2.04 -25.46 -24.39
CA ILE A 90 -1.84 -24.12 -23.87
C ILE A 90 -2.01 -23.13 -25.04
N PRO A 91 -2.96 -22.18 -24.98
CA PRO A 91 -3.13 -21.17 -26.00
C PRO A 91 -1.83 -20.38 -26.22
N GLY A 92 -1.48 -20.16 -27.47
CA GLY A 92 -0.34 -19.34 -27.88
C GLY A 92 -0.51 -17.85 -27.55
N ALA A 93 0.50 -17.04 -27.85
CA ALA A 93 0.46 -15.60 -27.66
C ALA A 93 -0.68 -14.95 -28.46
N PRO A 94 -1.46 -14.02 -27.89
CA PRO A 94 -2.55 -13.36 -28.60
C PRO A 94 -2.05 -12.43 -29.70
N LEU A 95 -2.71 -12.43 -30.85
CA LEU A 95 -2.56 -11.38 -31.84
C LEU A 95 -3.36 -10.14 -31.41
N VAL A 96 -2.70 -9.02 -31.34
CA VAL A 96 -3.31 -7.74 -30.94
C VAL A 96 -3.23 -6.71 -32.06
N PHE A 97 -4.24 -5.87 -32.18
CA PHE A 97 -4.23 -4.73 -33.10
C PHE A 97 -4.49 -3.41 -32.38
N GLN A 98 -4.06 -2.35 -33.01
CA GLN A 98 -4.16 -1.01 -32.45
C GLN A 98 -5.62 -0.62 -32.21
N LYS A 99 -5.89 -0.01 -31.04
CA LYS A 99 -7.25 0.39 -30.63
C LYS A 99 -7.92 1.37 -31.61
N SER A 100 -7.12 2.21 -32.28
CA SER A 100 -7.57 3.23 -33.24
C SER A 100 -8.07 2.69 -34.59
N LEU A 101 -7.79 1.43 -34.95
CA LEU A 101 -8.33 0.84 -36.17
C LEU A 101 -9.85 0.82 -36.19
N SER A 102 -10.47 1.06 -37.34
CA SER A 102 -11.92 1.00 -37.51
C SER A 102 -12.48 -0.39 -37.19
N LYS A 103 -13.73 -0.47 -36.78
CA LYS A 103 -14.38 -1.75 -36.45
C LYS A 103 -14.45 -2.69 -37.67
N GLU A 104 -14.63 -2.14 -38.87
CA GLU A 104 -14.70 -2.91 -40.12
C GLU A 104 -13.35 -3.57 -40.45
N VAL A 105 -12.25 -2.80 -40.33
CA VAL A 105 -10.90 -3.33 -40.57
C VAL A 105 -10.55 -4.40 -39.52
N LYS A 106 -10.89 -4.18 -38.23
CA LYS A 106 -10.69 -5.19 -37.19
C LYS A 106 -11.44 -6.50 -37.48
N LYS A 107 -12.71 -6.41 -37.86
CA LYS A 107 -13.54 -7.57 -38.19
C LYS A 107 -13.00 -8.30 -39.42
N HIS A 108 -12.52 -7.56 -40.42
CA HIS A 108 -11.93 -8.14 -41.62
C HIS A 108 -10.63 -8.90 -41.32
N ILE A 109 -9.70 -8.28 -40.57
CA ILE A 109 -8.45 -8.92 -40.13
C ILE A 109 -8.76 -10.16 -39.27
N GLN A 110 -9.70 -10.05 -38.32
CA GLN A 110 -10.09 -11.18 -37.48
C GLN A 110 -10.61 -12.35 -38.32
N GLY A 111 -11.47 -12.08 -39.31
CA GLY A 111 -11.97 -13.13 -40.22
C GLY A 111 -10.85 -13.80 -41.02
N LEU A 112 -9.91 -13.02 -41.57
CA LEU A 112 -8.77 -13.56 -42.28
C LEU A 112 -7.87 -14.44 -41.39
N VAL A 113 -7.60 -14.01 -40.19
CA VAL A 113 -6.74 -14.75 -39.26
C VAL A 113 -7.40 -16.05 -38.76
N LEU A 114 -8.69 -16.01 -38.40
CA LEU A 114 -9.40 -17.20 -37.93
C LEU A 114 -9.53 -18.29 -39.03
N ASN A 115 -9.64 -17.89 -40.30
CA ASN A 115 -9.79 -18.81 -41.41
C ASN A 115 -8.46 -19.08 -42.15
N ALA A 116 -7.34 -18.53 -41.67
CA ALA A 116 -6.05 -18.68 -42.32
C ALA A 116 -5.62 -20.14 -42.53
N HIS A 117 -5.98 -21.02 -41.59
CA HIS A 117 -5.66 -22.44 -41.61
C HIS A 117 -6.33 -23.20 -42.77
N GLU A 118 -7.37 -22.63 -43.39
CA GLU A 118 -8.05 -23.24 -44.56
C GLU A 118 -7.29 -23.01 -45.89
N THR A 119 -6.45 -21.96 -45.93
CA THR A 119 -5.78 -21.51 -47.15
C THR A 119 -4.27 -21.57 -47.10
N ILE A 120 -3.69 -21.52 -45.94
CA ILE A 120 -2.24 -21.58 -45.74
C ILE A 120 -1.92 -22.49 -44.55
N GLU A 121 -0.78 -23.14 -44.60
CA GLU A 121 -0.24 -23.82 -43.42
C GLU A 121 0.09 -22.75 -42.40
N VAL A 122 -0.62 -22.76 -41.27
CA VAL A 122 -0.40 -21.80 -40.15
C VAL A 122 0.90 -22.21 -39.46
N GLY A 123 2.02 -21.90 -40.13
CA GLY A 123 3.35 -22.22 -39.66
C GLY A 123 3.84 -21.17 -38.66
N GLY A 124 3.55 -21.35 -37.40
CA GLY A 124 4.23 -20.64 -36.34
C GLY A 124 4.95 -21.65 -35.46
N TYR A 125 6.18 -21.34 -35.04
CA TYR A 125 6.92 -22.18 -34.09
C TYR A 125 7.03 -23.68 -34.49
N GLY A 126 7.52 -23.95 -35.68
CA GLY A 126 7.83 -25.33 -36.09
C GLY A 126 6.65 -26.20 -36.51
N GLY A 127 5.48 -25.64 -36.85
CA GLY A 127 4.34 -26.36 -37.42
C GLY A 127 3.38 -27.03 -36.42
N LEU A 128 3.46 -26.64 -35.15
CA LEU A 128 2.57 -27.15 -34.08
C LEU A 128 1.35 -26.26 -33.80
N MET A 129 1.24 -25.13 -34.48
CA MET A 129 0.01 -24.33 -34.46
C MET A 129 -0.94 -24.82 -35.54
N GLU A 130 -2.07 -25.40 -35.14
CA GLU A 130 -3.08 -25.93 -36.05
C GLU A 130 -3.98 -24.82 -36.59
N LYS A 131 -4.40 -23.89 -35.74
CA LYS A 131 -5.32 -22.80 -36.09
C LYS A 131 -5.26 -21.64 -35.08
N TYR A 132 -5.69 -20.47 -35.54
CA TYR A 132 -6.06 -19.38 -34.61
C TYR A 132 -7.50 -19.60 -34.12
N VAL A 133 -7.71 -19.28 -32.82
CA VAL A 133 -9.04 -19.37 -32.18
C VAL A 133 -9.53 -17.99 -31.77
N SER A 134 -10.82 -17.85 -31.50
CA SER A 134 -11.37 -16.60 -31.00
C SER A 134 -10.82 -16.26 -29.60
N PRO A 135 -10.78 -14.97 -29.21
CA PRO A 135 -10.36 -14.60 -27.86
C PRO A 135 -11.20 -15.23 -26.75
N GLU A 136 -12.50 -15.50 -27.03
CA GLU A 136 -13.41 -16.16 -26.12
C GLU A 136 -13.02 -17.64 -25.93
N GLU A 137 -12.79 -18.36 -27.02
CA GLU A 137 -12.40 -19.78 -27.00
C GLU A 137 -11.03 -19.98 -26.34
N GLY A 138 -10.04 -19.14 -26.68
CA GLY A 138 -8.73 -19.17 -26.04
C GLY A 138 -8.78 -18.78 -24.55
N ARG A 139 -9.70 -17.91 -24.17
CA ARG A 139 -9.91 -17.51 -22.79
C ARG A 139 -10.60 -18.62 -21.99
N GLU A 140 -11.58 -19.34 -22.57
CA GLU A 140 -12.20 -20.48 -21.91
C GLU A 140 -11.17 -21.58 -21.64
N ALA A 141 -10.32 -21.90 -22.61
CA ALA A 141 -9.25 -22.88 -22.43
C ALA A 141 -8.26 -22.47 -21.32
N LEU A 142 -7.92 -21.17 -21.21
CA LEU A 142 -7.13 -20.64 -20.11
C LEU A 142 -7.87 -20.64 -18.77
N LEU A 143 -9.17 -20.33 -18.77
CA LEU A 143 -9.97 -20.29 -17.55
C LEU A 143 -10.20 -21.68 -16.98
N GLU A 144 -10.44 -22.69 -17.81
CA GLU A 144 -10.52 -24.08 -17.38
C GLU A 144 -9.20 -24.59 -16.78
N SER A 145 -8.06 -24.14 -17.29
CA SER A 145 -6.76 -24.54 -16.77
C SER A 145 -6.29 -23.73 -15.56
N TYR A 146 -6.63 -22.43 -15.45
CA TYR A 146 -6.06 -21.50 -14.49
C TYR A 146 -6.97 -21.09 -13.34
N LEU A 147 -8.27 -20.94 -13.55
CA LEU A 147 -9.17 -20.36 -12.54
C LEU A 147 -9.84 -21.37 -11.63
N TYR A 148 -9.90 -22.62 -11.98
CA TYR A 148 -10.56 -23.63 -11.13
C TYR A 148 -9.85 -23.87 -9.79
N ASN A 149 -8.61 -23.42 -9.62
CA ASN A 149 -7.82 -23.70 -8.41
C ASN A 149 -7.24 -22.50 -7.65
N GLN A 150 -7.53 -21.24 -8.02
CA GLN A 150 -7.05 -20.10 -7.24
C GLN A 150 -7.83 -19.88 -5.93
N TRP A 151 -9.04 -20.43 -5.85
CA TRP A 151 -9.85 -20.38 -4.63
C TRP A 151 -9.78 -21.71 -3.89
N GLY A 152 -8.59 -22.12 -3.52
CA GLY A 152 -8.41 -23.33 -2.70
C GLY A 152 -9.24 -23.28 -1.43
N TRP A 153 -9.55 -24.45 -0.87
CA TRP A 153 -10.34 -24.60 0.38
C TRP A 153 -9.90 -23.63 1.47
N LYS A 154 -8.61 -23.29 1.55
CA LYS A 154 -8.07 -22.32 2.50
C LYS A 154 -8.61 -20.90 2.28
N THR A 155 -8.79 -20.47 1.04
CA THR A 155 -9.36 -19.15 0.72
C THR A 155 -10.85 -19.11 1.01
N ILE A 156 -11.59 -20.18 0.64
CA ILE A 156 -13.03 -20.32 0.92
C ILE A 156 -13.25 -20.35 2.43
N THR A 157 -12.50 -21.18 3.17
CA THR A 157 -12.61 -21.25 4.64
C THR A 157 -12.24 -19.93 5.31
N SER A 158 -11.25 -19.20 4.80
CA SER A 158 -10.88 -17.87 5.30
C SER A 158 -11.99 -16.85 5.08
N ILE A 159 -12.61 -16.83 3.90
CA ILE A 159 -13.77 -15.96 3.61
C ILE A 159 -14.97 -16.34 4.47
N CYS A 160 -15.28 -17.62 4.58
CA CYS A 160 -16.38 -18.10 5.44
C CYS A 160 -16.13 -17.76 6.92
N SER A 161 -14.90 -17.94 7.41
CA SER A 161 -14.51 -17.56 8.76
C SER A 161 -14.65 -16.05 8.99
N PHE A 162 -14.19 -15.22 8.03
CA PHE A 162 -14.35 -13.77 8.10
C PHE A 162 -15.82 -13.37 8.12
N MET A 163 -16.66 -13.95 7.24
CA MET A 163 -18.10 -13.67 7.20
C MET A 163 -18.81 -14.13 8.49
N LEU A 164 -18.39 -15.26 9.06
CA LEU A 164 -18.92 -15.75 10.35
C LEU A 164 -18.57 -14.76 11.48
N VAL A 165 -17.30 -14.33 11.58
CA VAL A 165 -16.86 -13.37 12.59
C VAL A 165 -17.60 -12.04 12.43
N MET A 166 -17.75 -11.54 11.20
CA MET A 166 -18.54 -10.34 10.93
C MET A 166 -20.01 -10.50 11.32
N GLY A 167 -20.61 -11.66 11.03
CA GLY A 167 -21.97 -11.98 11.44
C GLY A 167 -22.13 -11.99 12.96
N LEU A 168 -21.20 -12.60 13.69
CA LEU A 168 -21.19 -12.62 15.15
C LEU A 168 -21.05 -11.20 15.73
N ILE A 169 -20.18 -10.36 15.18
CA ILE A 169 -20.02 -8.96 15.58
C ILE A 169 -21.31 -8.16 15.35
N ILE A 170 -21.97 -8.34 14.21
CA ILE A 170 -23.24 -7.68 13.90
C ILE A 170 -24.34 -8.07 14.90
N ILE A 171 -24.38 -9.36 15.28
CA ILE A 171 -25.34 -9.87 16.27
C ILE A 171 -25.00 -9.33 17.67
N ASP A 172 -23.73 -9.38 18.08
CA ASP A 172 -23.28 -8.92 19.39
C ASP A 172 -23.51 -7.41 19.61
N LEU A 173 -23.30 -6.62 18.55
CA LEU A 173 -23.56 -5.17 18.56
C LEU A 173 -25.04 -4.81 18.35
N GLU A 174 -25.95 -5.81 18.26
CA GLU A 174 -27.38 -5.60 18.00
C GLU A 174 -27.66 -4.71 16.77
N VAL A 175 -26.76 -4.72 15.80
CA VAL A 175 -26.92 -3.92 14.57
C VAL A 175 -28.04 -4.50 13.74
N LYS A 176 -29.07 -3.69 13.49
CA LYS A 176 -30.18 -4.04 12.59
C LYS A 176 -29.95 -3.39 11.22
N PRO A 177 -29.32 -4.10 10.27
CA PRO A 177 -28.87 -3.48 9.02
C PRO A 177 -30.02 -2.85 8.20
N ILE A 178 -31.19 -3.50 8.23
CA ILE A 178 -32.39 -3.03 7.48
C ILE A 178 -32.95 -1.75 8.10
N ASP A 179 -33.07 -1.72 9.43
CA ASP A 179 -33.54 -0.52 10.15
C ASP A 179 -32.52 0.63 10.04
N LEU A 180 -31.22 0.30 10.06
CA LEU A 180 -30.17 1.27 9.86
C LEU A 180 -30.26 1.90 8.48
N LEU A 181 -30.45 1.12 7.41
CA LEU A 181 -30.54 1.66 6.04
C LEU A 181 -31.83 2.47 5.85
N SER A 182 -32.99 1.97 6.29
CA SER A 182 -34.28 2.61 6.03
C SER A 182 -34.46 3.92 6.82
N ASN A 183 -34.04 3.94 8.09
CA ASN A 183 -34.25 5.08 8.98
C ASN A 183 -33.13 6.11 8.93
N THR A 184 -31.89 5.69 8.63
CA THR A 184 -30.74 6.60 8.62
C THR A 184 -30.91 7.71 7.60
N PHE A 185 -31.38 7.39 6.39
CA PHE A 185 -31.61 8.43 5.36
C PHE A 185 -32.70 9.43 5.75
N ALA A 186 -33.77 8.96 6.41
CA ALA A 186 -34.82 9.84 6.90
C ALA A 186 -34.32 10.76 8.03
N TYR A 187 -33.60 10.22 9.02
CA TYR A 187 -33.03 11.00 10.12
C TYR A 187 -31.95 11.97 9.63
N LEU A 188 -31.08 11.52 8.70
CA LEU A 188 -30.07 12.38 8.10
C LEU A 188 -30.71 13.56 7.34
N GLY A 189 -31.79 13.29 6.59
CA GLY A 189 -32.54 14.31 5.90
C GLY A 189 -33.17 15.37 6.87
N ASP A 190 -33.74 14.90 8.00
CA ASP A 190 -34.27 15.79 9.03
C ASP A 190 -33.18 16.66 9.66
N VAL A 191 -32.03 16.05 10.02
CA VAL A 191 -30.89 16.81 10.57
C VAL A 191 -30.36 17.82 9.58
N LEU A 192 -30.19 17.48 8.30
CA LEU A 192 -29.71 18.37 7.27
C LEU A 192 -30.71 19.52 7.05
N ASN A 193 -32.04 19.27 7.07
CA ASN A 193 -33.05 20.32 6.98
C ASN A 193 -32.98 21.30 8.16
N ARG A 194 -32.73 20.81 9.38
CA ARG A 194 -32.56 21.67 10.58
C ARG A 194 -31.27 22.49 10.53
N MET A 195 -30.25 22.00 9.82
CA MET A 195 -28.97 22.70 9.63
C MET A 195 -29.03 23.80 8.56
N MET A 196 -30.11 23.89 7.79
CA MET A 196 -30.25 24.83 6.71
C MET A 196 -31.32 25.89 7.02
N PRO A 197 -31.13 27.18 6.65
CA PRO A 197 -29.90 27.76 6.10
C PRO A 197 -28.80 27.93 7.16
N PRO A 198 -27.48 27.88 6.79
CA PRO A 198 -26.41 28.16 7.70
C PRO A 198 -26.45 29.55 8.30
N ASP A 199 -26.28 29.65 9.62
CA ASP A 199 -26.26 30.94 10.32
C ASP A 199 -24.85 31.52 10.42
N PHE A 200 -24.52 32.44 9.55
CA PHE A 200 -23.28 33.22 9.57
C PHE A 200 -23.33 34.49 10.40
N SER A 201 -24.35 34.70 11.22
CA SER A 201 -24.41 35.84 12.14
C SER A 201 -23.13 35.83 13.02
N GLY A 202 -22.44 36.97 13.08
CA GLY A 202 -21.18 37.07 13.79
C GLY A 202 -20.05 36.24 13.16
N ILE A 203 -19.95 36.15 11.84
CA ILE A 203 -18.88 35.45 11.11
C ILE A 203 -17.46 35.84 11.60
N LEU A 204 -17.28 37.11 12.03
CA LEU A 204 -15.98 37.56 12.54
C LEU A 204 -15.56 36.84 13.82
N SER A 205 -16.50 36.49 14.71
CA SER A 205 -16.17 35.70 15.90
C SER A 205 -15.76 34.28 15.49
N LEU A 206 -16.45 33.66 14.51
CA LEU A 206 -16.05 32.33 14.02
C LEU A 206 -14.67 32.32 13.39
N LEU A 207 -14.35 33.34 12.58
CA LEU A 207 -13.03 33.50 11.99
C LEU A 207 -11.96 33.68 13.06
N ARG A 208 -12.24 34.45 14.13
CA ARG A 208 -11.33 34.61 15.26
C ARG A 208 -11.07 33.29 16.00
N SER A 209 -12.13 32.52 16.28
CA SER A 209 -12.00 31.18 16.88
C SER A 209 -11.26 30.21 15.97
N MET A 210 -11.38 30.35 14.64
CA MET A 210 -10.62 29.56 13.68
C MET A 210 -9.14 29.94 13.67
N VAL A 211 -8.83 31.23 13.75
CA VAL A 211 -7.44 31.72 13.89
C VAL A 211 -6.81 31.17 15.18
N GLU A 212 -7.52 31.23 16.31
CA GLU A 212 -7.06 30.63 17.58
C GLU A 212 -6.76 29.13 17.41
N THR A 213 -7.59 28.40 16.66
CA THR A 213 -7.37 26.99 16.35
C THR A 213 -6.07 26.76 15.58
N ILE A 214 -5.81 27.62 14.58
CA ILE A 214 -4.55 27.57 13.81
C ILE A 214 -3.35 27.91 14.69
N GLU A 215 -3.46 28.91 15.55
CA GLU A 215 -2.41 29.28 16.51
C GLU A 215 -2.08 28.11 17.45
N ILE A 216 -3.08 27.42 18.01
CA ILE A 216 -2.92 26.21 18.82
C ILE A 216 -2.15 25.13 18.06
N ALA A 217 -2.52 24.87 16.79
CA ALA A 217 -1.88 23.88 15.96
C ALA A 217 -0.44 24.23 15.61
N VAL A 218 -0.17 25.48 15.26
CA VAL A 218 1.18 25.97 14.92
C VAL A 218 2.10 25.92 16.14
N LEU A 219 1.66 26.44 17.29
CA LEU A 219 2.46 26.41 18.52
C LEU A 219 2.68 24.98 19.01
N GLY A 220 1.66 24.12 18.98
CA GLY A 220 1.79 22.71 19.33
C GLY A 220 2.76 21.99 18.42
N THR A 221 2.71 22.25 17.11
CA THR A 221 3.66 21.69 16.15
C THR A 221 5.09 22.19 16.39
N LEU A 222 5.26 23.47 16.69
CA LEU A 222 6.58 24.04 16.98
C LEU A 222 7.23 23.40 18.22
N ILE A 223 6.44 23.22 19.29
CA ILE A 223 6.89 22.50 20.49
C ILE A 223 7.24 21.05 20.14
N ALA A 224 6.39 20.37 19.37
CA ALA A 224 6.62 19.00 18.95
C ALA A 224 7.93 18.87 18.15
N VAL A 225 8.16 19.72 17.14
CA VAL A 225 9.38 19.73 16.33
C VAL A 225 10.61 19.94 17.21
N THR A 226 10.57 20.95 18.09
CA THR A 226 11.71 21.28 18.97
C THR A 226 12.07 20.12 19.89
N LEU A 227 11.08 19.46 20.48
CA LEU A 227 11.31 18.32 21.38
C LEU A 227 11.65 17.03 20.63
N SER A 228 11.10 16.84 19.43
CA SER A 228 11.31 15.59 18.66
C SER A 228 12.71 15.49 18.05
N VAL A 229 13.40 16.60 17.77
CA VAL A 229 14.76 16.56 17.22
C VAL A 229 15.72 15.80 18.14
N PRO A 230 15.92 16.18 19.41
CA PRO A 230 16.83 15.45 20.29
C PRO A 230 16.32 14.02 20.57
N VAL A 231 15.01 13.85 20.79
CA VAL A 231 14.45 12.52 21.05
C VAL A 231 14.59 11.61 19.83
N GLY A 232 14.39 12.10 18.62
CA GLY A 232 14.55 11.35 17.36
C GLY A 232 16.01 10.94 17.12
N LEU A 233 16.96 11.87 17.31
CA LEU A 233 18.39 11.58 17.22
C LEU A 233 18.81 10.45 18.18
N PHE A 234 18.33 10.47 19.41
CA PHE A 234 18.66 9.45 20.42
C PHE A 234 17.85 8.17 20.24
N SER A 235 16.72 8.21 19.52
CA SER A 235 15.90 7.05 19.17
C SER A 235 16.40 6.32 17.93
N ALA A 236 17.33 6.90 17.16
CA ALA A 236 17.97 6.26 16.01
C ALA A 236 19.13 5.37 16.46
N ARG A 237 19.09 4.08 16.07
CA ARG A 237 20.06 3.07 16.52
C ARG A 237 21.50 3.40 16.11
N ASN A 238 21.68 3.99 14.92
CA ASN A 238 22.99 4.37 14.37
C ASN A 238 23.58 5.64 15.01
N LEU A 239 22.74 6.50 15.64
CA LEU A 239 23.19 7.76 16.24
C LEU A 239 23.05 7.81 17.76
N ALA A 240 22.42 6.86 18.42
CA ALA A 240 22.31 6.85 19.87
C ALA A 240 23.71 6.74 20.53
N PRO A 241 24.00 7.54 21.58
CA PRO A 241 25.29 7.50 22.26
C PRO A 241 25.62 6.16 22.91
N ASN A 242 24.61 5.54 23.51
CA ASN A 242 24.67 4.22 24.13
C ASN A 242 23.29 3.56 24.15
N TYR A 243 23.26 2.24 24.42
CA TYR A 243 22.04 1.47 24.42
C TYR A 243 20.98 1.91 25.43
N PRO A 244 21.29 2.29 26.71
CA PRO A 244 20.30 2.83 27.64
C PRO A 244 19.60 4.10 27.13
N ILE A 245 20.35 5.06 26.56
CA ILE A 245 19.75 6.30 26.02
C ILE A 245 18.85 5.98 24.84
N TYR A 246 19.26 5.06 23.97
CA TYR A 246 18.42 4.57 22.88
C TYR A 246 17.07 4.02 23.40
N ILE A 247 17.11 3.12 24.39
CA ILE A 247 15.90 2.52 24.94
C ILE A 247 15.00 3.57 25.62
N ILE A 248 15.57 4.46 26.44
CA ILE A 248 14.81 5.52 27.12
C ILE A 248 14.11 6.41 26.08
N SER A 249 14.82 6.85 25.03
CA SER A 249 14.25 7.69 23.99
C SER A 249 13.13 6.96 23.20
N ARG A 250 13.29 5.68 22.92
CA ARG A 250 12.26 4.83 22.30
C ARG A 250 11.02 4.69 23.23
N VAL A 251 11.21 4.49 24.50
CA VAL A 251 10.11 4.41 25.48
C VAL A 251 9.36 5.73 25.56
N ILE A 252 10.07 6.87 25.62
CA ILE A 252 9.45 8.21 25.58
C ILE A 252 8.62 8.38 24.29
N THR A 253 9.19 8.05 23.15
CA THR A 253 8.51 8.11 21.84
C THR A 253 7.22 7.27 21.84
N VAL A 254 7.28 6.03 22.32
CA VAL A 254 6.14 5.12 22.38
C VAL A 254 5.09 5.64 23.38
N PHE A 255 5.51 6.08 24.54
CA PHE A 255 4.61 6.59 25.60
C PHE A 255 3.75 7.76 25.09
N PHE A 256 4.36 8.82 24.56
CA PHE A 256 3.61 9.99 24.10
C PHE A 256 2.73 9.71 22.89
N ARG A 257 3.13 8.79 22.01
CA ARG A 257 2.32 8.37 20.87
C ARG A 257 1.16 7.45 21.23
N SER A 258 1.29 6.67 22.33
CA SER A 258 0.26 5.70 22.72
C SER A 258 -0.94 6.34 23.42
N ILE A 259 -0.77 7.55 23.97
CA ILE A 259 -1.86 8.28 24.61
C ILE A 259 -2.56 9.12 23.52
N PRO A 260 -3.85 8.87 23.24
CA PRO A 260 -4.60 9.70 22.29
C PRO A 260 -4.55 11.18 22.71
N GLU A 261 -4.35 12.07 21.74
CA GLU A 261 -4.24 13.52 21.97
C GLU A 261 -5.45 14.11 22.70
N PHE A 262 -6.63 13.56 22.45
CA PHE A 262 -7.86 13.97 23.14
C PHE A 262 -7.82 13.69 24.64
N ILE A 263 -7.34 12.51 25.06
CA ILE A 263 -7.18 12.12 26.46
C ILE A 263 -6.12 13.01 27.11
N MET A 264 -5.02 13.27 26.44
CA MET A 264 -3.96 14.16 26.93
C MET A 264 -4.49 15.57 27.13
N ALA A 265 -5.28 16.10 26.20
CA ALA A 265 -5.92 17.41 26.33
C ALA A 265 -6.87 17.46 27.51
N MET A 266 -7.70 16.43 27.73
CA MET A 266 -8.59 16.36 28.90
C MET A 266 -7.82 16.42 30.22
N ILE A 267 -6.74 15.64 30.35
CA ILE A 267 -5.90 15.64 31.55
C ILE A 267 -5.30 17.05 31.77
N LEU A 268 -4.81 17.68 30.71
CA LEU A 268 -4.23 19.02 30.80
C LEU A 268 -5.28 20.10 31.09
N VAL A 269 -6.49 19.99 30.54
CA VAL A 269 -7.60 20.90 30.88
C VAL A 269 -7.95 20.78 32.36
N ILE A 270 -7.97 19.58 32.95
CA ILE A 270 -8.22 19.37 34.35
C ILE A 270 -7.07 19.98 35.19
N ALA A 271 -5.83 19.85 34.76
CA ALA A 271 -4.64 20.29 35.52
C ALA A 271 -4.41 21.80 35.49
N ILE A 272 -4.62 22.46 34.34
CA ILE A 272 -4.26 23.88 34.12
C ILE A 272 -5.46 24.77 33.76
N GLY A 273 -6.67 24.19 33.58
CA GLY A 273 -7.89 24.93 33.25
C GLY A 273 -8.21 24.96 31.78
N PHE A 274 -9.40 25.56 31.46
CA PHE A 274 -9.87 25.73 30.08
C PHE A 274 -9.04 26.78 29.34
N GLY A 275 -8.92 26.63 28.01
CA GLY A 275 -8.26 27.60 27.14
C GLY A 275 -7.27 26.95 26.16
N ALA A 276 -6.58 27.77 25.35
CA ALA A 276 -5.71 27.32 24.28
C ALA A 276 -4.49 26.50 24.77
N MET A 277 -3.96 26.82 25.97
CA MET A 277 -2.69 26.22 26.46
C MET A 277 -2.74 24.70 26.64
N PRO A 278 -3.80 24.07 27.22
CA PRO A 278 -3.94 22.62 27.23
C PRO A 278 -3.89 22.00 25.83
N GLY A 279 -4.52 22.62 24.86
CA GLY A 279 -4.51 22.17 23.46
C GLY A 279 -3.11 22.21 22.84
N VAL A 280 -2.39 23.29 23.02
CA VAL A 280 -1.01 23.46 22.56
C VAL A 280 -0.10 22.38 23.16
N LEU A 281 -0.16 22.14 24.46
CA LEU A 281 0.67 21.14 25.12
C LEU A 281 0.28 19.70 24.75
N ALA A 282 -1.03 19.41 24.64
CA ALA A 282 -1.48 18.09 24.22
C ALA A 282 -1.00 17.74 22.83
N LEU A 283 -1.16 18.65 21.86
CA LEU A 283 -0.62 18.48 20.52
C LEU A 283 0.90 18.39 20.53
N GLY A 284 1.57 19.27 21.28
CA GLY A 284 3.02 19.29 21.39
C GLY A 284 3.62 17.96 21.81
N PHE A 285 3.14 17.40 22.91
CA PHE A 285 3.65 16.14 23.46
C PHE A 285 3.25 14.92 22.62
N HIS A 286 1.98 14.82 22.23
CA HIS A 286 1.53 13.71 21.41
C HIS A 286 2.27 13.67 20.05
N THR A 287 2.35 14.80 19.39
CA THR A 287 3.00 14.95 18.07
C THR A 287 4.50 14.76 18.15
N MET A 288 5.16 15.16 19.25
CA MET A 288 6.57 14.87 19.50
C MET A 288 6.85 13.36 19.38
N GLY A 289 5.99 12.51 19.92
CA GLY A 289 6.15 11.05 19.82
C GLY A 289 6.11 10.54 18.38
N PHE A 290 5.27 11.11 17.52
CA PHE A 290 5.22 10.76 16.09
C PHE A 290 6.43 11.28 15.33
N LEU A 291 6.75 12.56 15.46
CA LEU A 291 7.87 13.16 14.76
C LEU A 291 9.22 12.54 15.16
N ALA A 292 9.42 12.27 16.45
CA ALA A 292 10.63 11.61 16.92
C ALA A 292 10.81 10.22 16.29
N LYS A 293 9.70 9.47 16.09
CA LYS A 293 9.75 8.20 15.38
C LYS A 293 10.12 8.39 13.91
N PHE A 294 9.46 9.30 13.19
CA PHE A 294 9.75 9.56 11.78
C PHE A 294 11.21 10.00 11.59
N TYR A 295 11.71 10.90 12.43
CA TYR A 295 13.10 11.32 12.36
C TYR A 295 14.08 10.18 12.65
N ALA A 296 13.78 9.33 13.62
CA ALA A 296 14.62 8.18 13.92
C ALA A 296 14.66 7.19 12.72
N GLU A 297 13.52 6.92 12.10
CA GLU A 297 13.43 6.05 10.92
C GLU A 297 14.18 6.64 9.72
N ASP A 298 13.99 7.93 9.43
CA ASP A 298 14.73 8.64 8.37
C ASP A 298 16.23 8.57 8.61
N ILE A 299 16.71 8.80 9.85
CA ILE A 299 18.11 8.74 10.23
C ILE A 299 18.68 7.32 10.12
N GLU A 300 17.90 6.30 10.43
CA GLU A 300 18.32 4.89 10.32
C GLU A 300 18.51 4.45 8.86
N HIS A 301 17.83 5.12 7.90
CA HIS A 301 17.89 4.81 6.46
C HIS A 301 18.87 5.66 5.65
N VAL A 302 19.65 6.56 6.28
CA VAL A 302 20.65 7.35 5.55
C VAL A 302 21.75 6.49 4.95
N ASN A 303 22.31 6.93 3.82
CA ASN A 303 23.47 6.27 3.22
C ASN A 303 24.71 6.44 4.12
N SER A 304 25.38 5.35 4.45
CA SER A 304 26.56 5.33 5.31
C SER A 304 27.81 5.95 4.65
N GLY A 305 27.89 5.93 3.32
CA GLY A 305 29.07 6.37 2.57
C GLY A 305 29.55 7.78 2.94
N PRO A 306 28.72 8.82 2.92
CA PRO A 306 29.10 10.16 3.34
C PRO A 306 29.56 10.24 4.81
N ILE A 307 28.95 9.43 5.69
CA ILE A 307 29.32 9.35 7.11
C ILE A 307 30.72 8.75 7.27
N GLU A 308 30.99 7.67 6.58
CA GLU A 308 32.28 6.98 6.58
C GLU A 308 33.39 7.88 6.02
N ALA A 309 33.10 8.62 4.92
CA ALA A 309 34.05 9.56 4.34
C ALA A 309 34.42 10.67 5.34
N LEU A 310 33.48 11.26 6.04
CA LEU A 310 33.73 12.26 7.07
C LEU A 310 34.51 11.69 8.26
N ASN A 311 34.17 10.50 8.71
CA ASN A 311 34.88 9.83 9.79
C ASN A 311 36.34 9.52 9.42
N SER A 312 36.62 9.19 8.15
CA SER A 312 37.99 8.90 7.66
C SER A 312 38.91 10.10 7.69
N ILE A 313 38.38 11.32 7.62
CA ILE A 313 39.15 12.58 7.75
C ILE A 313 39.16 13.14 9.18
N GLY A 314 38.62 12.37 10.16
CA GLY A 314 38.66 12.73 11.58
C GLY A 314 37.53 13.70 12.00
N ALA A 315 36.42 13.76 11.27
CA ALA A 315 35.25 14.55 11.65
C ALA A 315 34.67 14.09 12.99
N THR A 316 34.26 15.08 13.79
CA THR A 316 33.54 14.80 15.03
C THR A 316 32.11 14.28 14.73
N ARG A 317 31.49 13.63 15.69
CA ARG A 317 30.13 13.12 15.56
C ARG A 317 29.13 14.22 15.20
N ALA A 318 29.23 15.39 15.81
CA ALA A 318 28.37 16.53 15.50
C ALA A 318 28.57 17.01 14.04
N GLN A 319 29.80 17.01 13.53
CA GLN A 319 30.09 17.32 12.13
C GLN A 319 29.49 16.26 11.19
N SER A 320 29.62 14.97 11.49
CA SER A 320 29.02 13.90 10.68
C SER A 320 27.49 14.01 10.65
N ILE A 321 26.84 14.35 11.75
CA ILE A 321 25.39 14.59 11.79
C ILE A 321 25.03 15.80 10.93
N SER A 322 25.73 16.94 11.09
CA SER A 322 25.36 18.18 10.40
C SER A 322 25.64 18.15 8.90
N PHE A 323 26.72 17.51 8.46
CA PHE A 323 27.16 17.53 7.06
C PHE A 323 26.86 16.28 6.26
N ALA A 324 26.61 15.12 6.89
CA ALA A 324 26.27 13.91 6.20
C ALA A 324 24.80 13.47 6.46
N VAL A 325 24.35 13.46 7.70
CA VAL A 325 23.01 12.96 8.03
C VAL A 325 21.93 13.99 7.71
N PHE A 326 22.05 15.19 8.27
CA PHE A 326 21.02 16.23 8.15
C PHE A 326 20.67 16.60 6.71
N PRO A 327 21.63 16.81 5.78
CA PRO A 327 21.29 17.08 4.38
C PRO A 327 20.50 15.97 3.69
N GLN A 328 20.76 14.71 4.05
CA GLN A 328 20.05 13.58 3.47
C GLN A 328 18.59 13.48 3.95
N ILE A 329 18.33 13.79 5.22
CA ILE A 329 16.97 13.70 5.80
C ILE A 329 16.16 14.99 5.62
N LEU A 330 16.78 16.12 5.20
CA LEU A 330 16.14 17.43 5.13
C LEU A 330 14.84 17.44 4.30
N PRO A 331 14.76 16.83 3.11
CA PRO A 331 13.51 16.77 2.35
C PRO A 331 12.39 16.04 3.11
N SER A 332 12.70 14.89 3.69
CA SER A 332 11.76 14.10 4.51
C SER A 332 11.38 14.87 5.79
N PHE A 333 12.35 15.51 6.45
CA PHE A 333 12.10 16.35 7.63
C PHE A 333 11.09 17.46 7.33
N VAL A 334 11.27 18.22 6.25
CA VAL A 334 10.33 19.28 5.85
C VAL A 334 8.96 18.69 5.49
N GLY A 335 8.95 17.61 4.72
CA GLY A 335 7.71 16.91 4.31
C GLY A 335 6.90 16.41 5.51
N ASN A 336 7.56 15.77 6.47
CA ASN A 336 6.94 15.25 7.70
C ASN A 336 6.39 16.40 8.57
N ASN A 337 7.10 17.50 8.71
CA ASN A 337 6.65 18.65 9.50
C ASN A 337 5.42 19.33 8.88
N LEU A 338 5.39 19.51 7.56
CA LEU A 338 4.22 20.07 6.87
C LEU A 338 3.01 19.14 6.95
N TYR A 339 3.21 17.82 6.81
CA TYR A 339 2.14 16.83 6.99
C TYR A 339 1.56 16.86 8.40
N ILE A 340 2.42 16.94 9.39
CA ILE A 340 2.02 16.99 10.80
C ILE A 340 1.31 18.30 11.14
N LEU A 341 1.76 19.43 10.62
CA LEU A 341 1.08 20.71 10.81
C LEU A 341 -0.35 20.66 10.29
N ASP A 342 -0.54 20.15 9.06
CA ASP A 342 -1.85 19.98 8.47
C ASP A 342 -2.76 19.03 9.32
N ARG A 343 -2.20 17.92 9.80
CA ARG A 343 -2.89 17.02 10.74
C ARG A 343 -3.27 17.74 12.05
N ASN A 344 -2.33 18.48 12.63
CA ASN A 344 -2.54 19.15 13.91
C ASN A 344 -3.61 20.25 13.85
N ILE A 345 -3.79 20.92 12.70
CA ILE A 345 -4.90 21.88 12.51
C ILE A 345 -6.25 21.18 12.62
N ARG A 346 -6.39 20.01 12.01
CA ARG A 346 -7.60 19.19 12.16
C ARG A 346 -7.82 18.71 13.60
N MET A 347 -6.75 18.27 14.26
CA MET A 347 -6.81 17.80 15.65
C MET A 347 -7.12 18.92 16.62
N ALA A 348 -6.59 20.14 16.41
CA ALA A 348 -6.89 21.31 17.22
C ALA A 348 -8.41 21.62 17.24
N THR A 349 -9.10 21.44 16.10
CA THR A 349 -10.56 21.59 16.07
C THR A 349 -11.28 20.59 16.98
N MET A 350 -10.78 19.35 17.07
CA MET A 350 -11.33 18.30 17.95
C MET A 350 -11.03 18.58 19.43
N LEU A 351 -9.83 19.09 19.75
CA LEU A 351 -9.46 19.40 21.12
C LEU A 351 -10.29 20.52 21.74
N GLY A 352 -10.80 21.44 20.92
CA GLY A 352 -11.75 22.47 21.37
C GLY A 352 -13.01 21.90 22.01
N ILE A 353 -13.48 20.72 21.61
CA ILE A 353 -14.64 20.04 22.17
C ILE A 353 -14.45 19.73 23.66
N VAL A 354 -13.22 19.48 24.12
CA VAL A 354 -12.91 19.24 25.54
C VAL A 354 -12.48 20.50 26.30
N GLY A 355 -12.65 21.67 25.67
CA GLY A 355 -12.37 22.95 26.33
C GLY A 355 -10.94 23.47 26.12
N ALA A 356 -10.24 22.96 25.11
CA ALA A 356 -8.89 23.43 24.73
C ALA A 356 -8.91 24.67 23.80
N GLY A 357 -10.00 25.43 23.77
CA GLY A 357 -10.14 26.66 22.99
C GLY A 357 -10.48 26.46 21.51
N GLY A 358 -10.47 27.56 20.75
CA GLY A 358 -10.65 27.56 19.30
C GLY A 358 -12.09 27.26 18.82
N ILE A 359 -12.22 27.02 17.51
CA ILE A 359 -13.52 26.81 16.87
C ILE A 359 -14.25 25.54 17.31
N GLY A 360 -13.53 24.54 17.85
CA GLY A 360 -14.13 23.34 18.40
C GLY A 360 -14.98 23.60 19.63
N TYR A 361 -14.65 24.59 20.43
CA TYR A 361 -15.46 25.01 21.58
C TYR A 361 -16.78 25.65 21.13
N GLU A 362 -16.73 26.50 20.10
CA GLU A 362 -17.94 27.08 19.47
C GLU A 362 -18.85 25.99 18.89
N LEU A 363 -18.26 24.99 18.25
CA LEU A 363 -18.98 23.85 17.70
C LEU A 363 -19.72 23.08 18.82
N GLN A 364 -19.00 22.71 19.87
CA GLN A 364 -19.56 22.01 21.02
C GLN A 364 -20.66 22.79 21.73
N SER A 365 -20.45 24.09 21.93
CA SER A 365 -21.44 24.98 22.54
C SER A 365 -22.72 25.06 21.70
N SER A 366 -22.57 25.23 20.37
CA SER A 366 -23.72 25.29 19.44
C SER A 366 -24.48 23.95 19.40
N PHE A 367 -23.79 22.81 19.43
CA PHE A 367 -24.44 21.50 19.54
C PHE A 367 -25.23 21.33 20.83
N ARG A 368 -24.67 21.73 21.98
CA ARG A 368 -25.36 21.65 23.28
C ARG A 368 -26.59 22.54 23.35
N MET A 369 -26.61 23.65 22.63
CA MET A 369 -27.73 24.57 22.53
C MET A 369 -28.75 24.18 21.43
N PHE A 370 -28.53 23.05 20.72
CA PHE A 370 -29.33 22.60 19.58
C PHE A 370 -29.45 23.65 18.45
N ASN A 371 -28.47 24.55 18.35
CA ASN A 371 -28.43 25.57 17.29
C ASN A 371 -27.77 24.97 16.02
N TYR A 372 -28.53 24.13 15.32
CA TYR A 372 -28.04 23.41 14.13
C TYR A 372 -27.66 24.35 12.97
N PRO A 373 -28.36 25.48 12.68
CA PRO A 373 -27.91 26.43 11.67
C PRO A 373 -26.51 27.01 11.96
N ARG A 374 -26.20 27.25 13.24
CA ARG A 374 -24.87 27.71 13.65
C ARG A 374 -23.81 26.62 13.49
N VAL A 375 -24.16 25.37 13.84
CA VAL A 375 -23.30 24.20 13.64
C VAL A 375 -22.90 24.07 12.18
N SER A 376 -23.86 24.21 11.23
CA SER A 376 -23.54 24.12 9.80
C SER A 376 -22.60 25.23 9.33
N ALA A 377 -22.79 26.46 9.79
CA ALA A 377 -21.88 27.58 9.47
C ALA A 377 -20.46 27.30 9.98
N ILE A 378 -20.31 26.77 11.22
CA ILE A 378 -19.02 26.39 11.80
C ILE A 378 -18.35 25.28 10.96
N ILE A 379 -19.10 24.25 10.57
CA ILE A 379 -18.58 23.14 9.74
C ILE A 379 -18.07 23.68 8.40
N ILE A 380 -18.81 24.60 7.77
CA ILE A 380 -18.38 25.24 6.51
C ILE A 380 -17.08 26.03 6.71
N VAL A 381 -16.97 26.81 7.77
CA VAL A 381 -15.74 27.57 8.08
C VAL A 381 -14.55 26.63 8.28
N ILE A 382 -14.73 25.55 9.05
CA ILE A 382 -13.69 24.52 9.26
C ILE A 382 -13.29 23.92 7.93
N PHE A 383 -14.25 23.46 7.14
CA PHE A 383 -14.00 22.82 5.84
C PHE A 383 -13.22 23.74 4.87
N VAL A 384 -13.68 24.96 4.70
CA VAL A 384 -13.03 25.94 3.80
C VAL A 384 -11.60 26.22 4.26
N THR A 385 -11.39 26.41 5.57
CA THR A 385 -10.07 26.70 6.11
C THR A 385 -9.11 25.52 5.92
N ILE A 386 -9.54 24.30 6.27
CA ILE A 386 -8.71 23.08 6.08
C ILE A 386 -8.41 22.89 4.59
N PHE A 387 -9.38 23.07 3.70
CA PHE A 387 -9.18 22.96 2.26
C PHE A 387 -8.13 23.93 1.73
N VAL A 388 -8.18 25.19 2.15
CA VAL A 388 -7.19 26.22 1.76
C VAL A 388 -5.80 25.85 2.29
N ILE A 389 -5.68 25.42 3.54
CA ILE A 389 -4.40 25.02 4.16
C ILE A 389 -3.82 23.80 3.46
N ASP A 390 -4.64 22.80 3.14
CA ASP A 390 -4.19 21.59 2.42
C ASP A 390 -3.65 21.92 1.02
N MET A 391 -4.33 22.84 0.29
CA MET A 391 -3.84 23.32 -0.99
C MET A 391 -2.46 24.00 -0.87
N ILE A 392 -2.29 24.88 0.11
CA ILE A 392 -1.01 25.59 0.36
C ILE A 392 0.07 24.58 0.74
N SER A 393 -0.21 23.69 1.67
CA SER A 393 0.73 22.66 2.14
C SER A 393 1.14 21.72 1.01
N SER A 394 0.21 21.34 0.14
CA SER A 394 0.49 20.49 -1.03
C SER A 394 1.42 21.18 -2.02
N GLU A 395 1.21 22.48 -2.28
CA GLU A 395 2.06 23.23 -3.21
C GLU A 395 3.47 23.43 -2.67
N ILE A 396 3.61 23.66 -1.35
CA ILE A 396 4.93 23.76 -0.71
C ILE A 396 5.67 22.43 -0.78
N ARG A 397 4.99 21.29 -0.49
CA ARG A 397 5.62 19.95 -0.57
C ARG A 397 6.16 19.65 -1.95
N LYS A 398 5.45 19.98 -3.02
CA LYS A 398 5.91 19.78 -4.40
C LYS A 398 7.20 20.52 -4.75
N LYS A 399 7.49 21.62 -4.06
CA LYS A 399 8.71 22.43 -4.30
C LYS A 399 9.92 21.93 -3.49
N VAL A 400 9.69 21.13 -2.47
CA VAL A 400 10.74 20.63 -1.55
C VAL A 400 11.16 19.21 -1.89
N GLN A 401 10.29 18.43 -2.51
CA GLN A 401 10.58 17.11 -3.09
C GLN A 401 11.16 17.24 -4.49
#